data_76a6bf21c2f11b83abb4f2811f8c37e0
#
_entry.id   76a6bf21c2f11b83abb4f2811f8c37e0
#
_cell.length_a   1.000
_cell.length_b   1.000
_cell.length_c   1.000
_cell.angle_alpha   90.00
_cell.angle_beta   90.00
_cell.angle_gamma   90.00
#
_symmetry.space_group_name_H-M   'P 1'
#
loop_
_entity.id
_entity.type
_entity.pdbx_description
1 polymer ?
#
loop_
_entity_poly.entity_id
_entity_poly.type
_entity_poly.pdbx_seq_one_letter_code
_entity_poly.pdbx_strand_id
1 'polypeptide(L)'
;MRTISDLPVALVEEIISRVPLTSLSAVRSTCKTWNALSKTQIFGKTRQQFLGFMMIDFGLYSIKFDLQGLNYESDFVEPSIKRVSILDQLDIFKVFHCEGLLLCVFRGNRWPVVWNPYLGGTRWIQPISDFHKYQVSDKFAFGYENKN
;
A
#
# COMPACT_ATOMS: atom_id res chain seq x y z
N MET A 1 -3.38 36.73 -0.25
CA MET A 1 -3.62 35.61 -1.18
C MET A 1 -4.08 34.43 -0.35
N ARG A 2 -5.30 33.93 -0.55
CA ARG A 2 -5.78 32.76 0.19
C ARG A 2 -5.12 31.51 -0.41
N THR A 3 -4.50 30.70 0.43
CA THR A 3 -3.84 29.47 0.02
C THR A 3 -4.72 28.27 0.36
N ILE A 4 -4.43 27.13 -0.23
CA ILE A 4 -5.11 25.84 0.06
C ILE A 4 -5.00 25.47 1.56
N SER A 5 -3.99 26.00 2.24
CA SER A 5 -3.78 25.80 3.69
C SER A 5 -4.79 26.55 4.57
N ASP A 6 -5.52 27.53 4.00
CA ASP A 6 -6.50 28.35 4.73
C ASP A 6 -7.92 27.75 4.69
N LEU A 7 -8.09 26.55 4.12
CA LEU A 7 -9.37 25.87 4.06
C LEU A 7 -9.80 25.37 5.44
N PRO A 8 -11.10 25.49 5.80
CA PRO A 8 -11.64 24.88 7.00
C PRO A 8 -11.38 23.37 7.03
N VAL A 9 -11.05 22.84 8.20
CA VAL A 9 -10.72 21.41 8.38
C VAL A 9 -11.81 20.49 7.83
N ALA A 10 -13.08 20.80 8.06
CA ALA A 10 -14.21 20.02 7.55
C ALA A 10 -14.22 19.92 6.00
N LEU A 11 -13.83 20.99 5.32
CA LEU A 11 -13.74 21.01 3.85
C LEU A 11 -12.55 20.20 3.35
N VAL A 12 -11.43 20.26 4.07
CA VAL A 12 -10.24 19.44 3.78
C VAL A 12 -10.55 17.96 3.97
N GLU A 13 -11.27 17.59 5.03
CA GLU A 13 -11.72 16.21 5.27
C GLU A 13 -12.62 15.71 4.15
N GLU A 14 -13.57 16.51 3.70
CA GLU A 14 -14.45 16.19 2.58
C GLU A 14 -13.66 15.99 1.28
N ILE A 15 -12.69 16.87 0.98
CA ILE A 15 -11.82 16.73 -0.19
C ILE A 15 -11.01 15.43 -0.09
N ILE A 16 -10.34 15.18 1.04
CA ILE A 16 -9.51 14.00 1.25
C ILE A 16 -10.37 12.74 1.19
N SER A 17 -11.63 12.80 1.65
CA SER A 17 -12.56 11.66 1.59
C SER A 17 -12.84 11.20 0.16
N ARG A 18 -12.74 12.06 -0.82
CA ARG A 18 -12.96 11.76 -2.26
C ARG A 18 -11.68 11.38 -3.00
N VAL A 19 -10.51 11.58 -2.41
CA VAL A 19 -9.22 11.22 -3.03
C VAL A 19 -9.04 9.69 -3.03
N PRO A 20 -8.75 9.06 -4.16
CA PRO A 20 -8.44 7.63 -4.20
C PRO A 20 -7.25 7.28 -3.30
N LEU A 21 -7.29 6.11 -2.64
CA LEU A 21 -6.21 5.66 -1.75
C LEU A 21 -4.83 5.69 -2.42
N THR A 22 -4.77 5.37 -3.71
CA THR A 22 -3.53 5.38 -4.51
C THR A 22 -2.95 6.77 -4.75
N SER A 23 -3.76 7.83 -4.60
CA SER A 23 -3.35 9.23 -4.79
C SER A 23 -3.08 9.94 -3.47
N LEU A 24 -3.35 9.31 -2.33
CA LEU A 24 -3.13 9.92 -1.01
C LEU A 24 -1.66 10.22 -0.71
N SER A 25 -0.72 9.50 -1.31
CA SER A 25 0.72 9.80 -1.17
C SER A 25 1.06 11.19 -1.70
N ALA A 26 0.50 11.57 -2.86
CA ALA A 26 0.68 12.90 -3.43
C ALA A 26 0.03 13.99 -2.56
N VAL A 27 -1.16 13.72 -2.02
CA VAL A 27 -1.87 14.65 -1.12
C VAL A 27 -1.07 14.91 0.15
N ARG A 28 -0.40 13.90 0.71
CA ARG A 28 0.43 14.00 1.91
C ARG A 28 1.66 14.89 1.75
N SER A 29 2.19 14.97 0.54
CA SER A 29 3.34 15.82 0.25
C SER A 29 2.99 17.31 0.18
N THR A 30 1.70 17.67 0.14
CA THR A 30 1.27 19.07 -0.01
C THR A 30 1.48 19.90 1.25
N CYS A 31 1.01 19.44 2.41
CA CYS A 31 1.24 20.12 3.69
C CYS A 31 1.05 19.19 4.90
N LYS A 32 1.54 19.62 6.08
CA LYS A 32 1.47 18.85 7.33
C LYS A 32 0.04 18.52 7.76
N THR A 33 -0.89 19.45 7.61
CA THR A 33 -2.32 19.26 7.97
C THR A 33 -2.96 18.19 7.11
N TRP A 34 -2.76 18.23 5.81
CA TRP A 34 -3.28 17.23 4.87
C TRP A 34 -2.65 15.85 5.11
N ASN A 35 -1.37 15.82 5.45
CA ASN A 35 -0.70 14.59 5.85
C ASN A 35 -1.36 13.96 7.10
N ALA A 36 -1.61 14.75 8.15
CA ALA A 36 -2.26 14.28 9.37
C ALA A 36 -3.69 13.78 9.12
N LEU A 37 -4.51 14.58 8.43
CA LEU A 37 -5.90 14.24 8.13
C LEU A 37 -6.02 13.02 7.20
N SER A 38 -5.14 12.89 6.22
CA SER A 38 -5.16 11.73 5.32
C SER A 38 -4.85 10.41 6.04
N LYS A 39 -4.11 10.43 7.15
CA LYS A 39 -3.83 9.23 7.96
C LYS A 39 -5.07 8.77 8.73
N THR A 40 -5.82 9.68 9.29
CA THR A 40 -7.06 9.35 10.02
C THR A 40 -8.16 8.85 9.08
N GLN A 41 -8.24 9.39 7.87
CA GLN A 41 -9.25 9.03 6.87
C GLN A 41 -9.00 7.67 6.17
N ILE A 42 -7.77 7.16 6.17
CA ILE A 42 -7.48 5.83 5.59
C ILE A 42 -8.31 4.74 6.25
N PHE A 43 -8.45 4.76 7.58
CA PHE A 43 -9.20 3.74 8.30
C PHE A 43 -10.69 3.71 7.92
N GLY A 44 -11.29 4.86 7.60
CA GLY A 44 -12.67 4.93 7.12
C GLY A 44 -12.86 4.38 5.72
N LYS A 45 -11.92 4.66 4.81
CA LYS A 45 -11.97 4.22 3.41
C LYS A 45 -11.62 2.74 3.20
N THR A 46 -10.80 2.17 4.07
CA THR A 46 -10.45 0.74 4.00
C THR A 46 -11.69 -0.15 4.18
N ARG A 47 -12.74 0.35 4.82
CA ARG A 47 -14.03 -0.35 4.94
C ARG A 47 -14.87 -0.32 3.66
N GLN A 48 -14.65 0.64 2.77
CA GLN A 48 -15.42 0.83 1.54
C GLN A 48 -14.73 0.31 0.29
N GLN A 49 -13.41 0.11 0.34
CA GLN A 49 -12.62 -0.42 -0.76
C GLN A 49 -11.82 -1.63 -0.28
N PHE A 50 -12.13 -2.80 -0.79
CA PHE A 50 -11.29 -3.97 -0.57
C PHE A 50 -10.08 -3.87 -1.51
N LEU A 51 -8.87 -3.84 -0.93
CA LEU A 51 -7.62 -3.93 -1.65
C LEU A 51 -6.97 -5.28 -1.35
N GLY A 52 -7.00 -6.17 -2.33
CA GLY A 52 -6.31 -7.45 -2.29
C GLY A 52 -5.04 -7.44 -3.12
N PHE A 53 -4.20 -8.44 -2.90
CA PHE A 53 -3.01 -8.67 -3.70
C PHE A 53 -2.93 -10.13 -4.13
N MET A 54 -2.50 -10.36 -5.35
CA MET A 54 -2.25 -11.71 -5.87
C MET A 54 -0.90 -11.77 -6.57
N MET A 55 -0.29 -12.93 -6.58
CA MET A 55 0.89 -13.23 -7.36
C MET A 55 0.52 -14.02 -8.60
N ILE A 56 0.94 -13.54 -9.77
CA ILE A 56 0.80 -14.23 -11.06
C ILE A 56 2.15 -14.13 -11.77
N ASP A 57 2.70 -15.27 -12.21
CA ASP A 57 3.95 -15.34 -12.97
C ASP A 57 5.08 -14.48 -12.40
N PHE A 58 5.34 -14.64 -11.09
CA PHE A 58 6.34 -13.86 -10.33
C PHE A 58 6.11 -12.34 -10.30
N GLY A 59 4.96 -11.86 -10.76
CA GLY A 59 4.52 -10.48 -10.65
C GLY A 59 3.50 -10.29 -9.53
N LEU A 60 3.50 -9.11 -8.90
CA LEU A 60 2.50 -8.72 -7.90
C LEU A 60 1.42 -7.87 -8.55
N TYR A 61 0.18 -8.23 -8.31
CA TYR A 61 -1.01 -7.55 -8.83
C TYR A 61 -1.86 -7.05 -7.69
N SER A 62 -2.36 -5.83 -7.78
CA SER A 62 -3.37 -5.29 -6.89
C SER A 62 -4.76 -5.56 -7.44
N ILE A 63 -5.67 -5.99 -6.57
CA ILE A 63 -7.09 -6.19 -6.87
C ILE A 63 -7.87 -5.15 -6.08
N LYS A 64 -8.71 -4.40 -6.76
CA LYS A 64 -9.59 -3.43 -6.12
C LYS A 64 -11.03 -3.77 -6.45
N PHE A 65 -11.87 -3.76 -5.42
CA PHE A 65 -13.32 -3.79 -5.55
C PHE A 65 -13.84 -2.42 -5.14
N ASP A 66 -14.60 -1.77 -6.01
CA ASP A 66 -15.32 -0.56 -5.66
C ASP A 66 -16.70 -0.97 -5.13
N LEU A 67 -16.88 -0.85 -3.83
CA LEU A 67 -18.12 -1.23 -3.15
C LEU A 67 -19.04 -0.02 -2.93
N GLN A 68 -18.73 1.14 -3.52
CA GLN A 68 -19.57 2.33 -3.41
C GLN A 68 -20.80 2.18 -4.32
N GLY A 69 -21.98 2.27 -3.74
CA GLY A 69 -23.24 2.29 -4.47
C GLY A 69 -23.86 0.93 -4.75
N LEU A 70 -23.39 -0.13 -4.13
CA LEU A 70 -23.99 -1.46 -4.26
C LEU A 70 -25.36 -1.52 -3.58
N ASN A 71 -26.40 -1.72 -4.37
CA ASN A 71 -27.66 -2.27 -3.90
C ASN A 71 -27.50 -3.79 -3.82
N TYR A 72 -27.71 -4.34 -2.62
CA TYR A 72 -27.40 -5.74 -2.23
C TYR A 72 -28.08 -6.87 -3.06
N GLU A 73 -28.86 -6.57 -4.09
CA GLU A 73 -29.68 -7.58 -4.75
C GLU A 73 -29.25 -8.00 -6.18
N SER A 74 -28.35 -7.29 -6.87
CA SER A 74 -28.03 -7.69 -8.26
C SER A 74 -26.72 -7.19 -8.86
N ASP A 75 -25.88 -6.43 -8.18
CA ASP A 75 -24.73 -5.82 -8.83
C ASP A 75 -23.46 -6.68 -8.70
N PHE A 76 -23.08 -7.27 -9.83
CA PHE A 76 -21.76 -7.89 -9.98
C PHE A 76 -20.71 -6.78 -10.08
N VAL A 77 -19.82 -6.70 -9.09
CA VAL A 77 -18.69 -5.76 -9.11
C VAL A 77 -17.51 -6.41 -9.79
N GLU A 78 -17.15 -5.91 -10.96
CA GLU A 78 -15.97 -6.37 -11.66
C GLU A 78 -14.70 -5.86 -10.97
N PRO A 79 -13.77 -6.73 -10.54
CA PRO A 79 -12.54 -6.30 -9.88
C PRO A 79 -11.61 -5.60 -10.87
N SER A 80 -11.03 -4.49 -10.46
CA SER A 80 -9.92 -3.87 -11.20
C SER A 80 -8.61 -4.52 -10.79
N ILE A 81 -7.98 -5.26 -11.70
CA ILE A 81 -6.71 -5.94 -11.49
C ILE A 81 -5.61 -5.14 -12.20
N LYS A 82 -4.59 -4.71 -11.46
CA LYS A 82 -3.45 -3.95 -12.00
C LYS A 82 -2.13 -4.49 -11.48
N ARG A 83 -1.16 -4.66 -12.37
CA ARG A 83 0.20 -4.98 -11.99
C ARG A 83 0.82 -3.84 -11.18
N VAL A 84 1.58 -4.19 -10.14
CA VAL A 84 2.22 -3.22 -9.26
C VAL A 84 3.53 -2.76 -9.91
N SER A 85 3.50 -1.61 -10.56
CA SER A 85 4.59 -1.10 -11.41
C SER A 85 5.92 -0.87 -10.66
N ILE A 86 5.87 -0.54 -9.39
CA ILE A 86 7.08 -0.31 -8.58
C ILE A 86 7.97 -1.57 -8.45
N LEU A 87 7.40 -2.74 -8.72
CA LEU A 87 8.08 -4.06 -8.63
C LEU A 87 8.13 -4.78 -9.99
N ASP A 88 7.78 -4.11 -11.08
CA ASP A 88 7.59 -4.72 -12.42
C ASP A 88 8.83 -5.42 -12.99
N GLN A 89 10.02 -4.97 -12.61
CA GLN A 89 11.28 -5.51 -13.12
C GLN A 89 11.88 -6.59 -12.21
N LEU A 90 11.13 -7.04 -11.20
CA LEU A 90 11.63 -7.94 -10.17
C LEU A 90 10.79 -9.22 -10.14
N ASP A 91 11.45 -10.36 -10.21
CA ASP A 91 10.81 -11.67 -10.03
C ASP A 91 10.53 -11.90 -8.54
N ILE A 92 9.29 -11.71 -8.13
CA ILE A 92 8.87 -11.91 -6.75
C ILE A 92 8.68 -13.40 -6.50
N PHE A 93 9.39 -13.93 -5.51
CA PHE A 93 9.34 -15.34 -5.14
C PHE A 93 8.34 -15.61 -4.00
N LYS A 94 8.30 -14.72 -3.00
CA LYS A 94 7.39 -14.82 -1.85
C LYS A 94 6.89 -13.44 -1.46
N VAL A 95 5.66 -13.38 -0.95
CA VAL A 95 5.06 -12.18 -0.36
C VAL A 95 4.51 -12.54 1.01
N PHE A 96 4.81 -11.72 2.01
CA PHE A 96 4.24 -11.81 3.35
C PHE A 96 3.48 -10.53 3.64
N HIS A 97 2.34 -10.65 4.29
CA HIS A 97 1.50 -9.51 4.66
C HIS A 97 1.46 -9.35 6.18
N CYS A 98 1.61 -8.12 6.64
CA CYS A 98 1.41 -7.76 8.04
C CYS A 98 0.87 -6.32 8.10
N GLU A 99 -0.34 -6.16 8.62
CA GLU A 99 -1.00 -4.86 8.89
C GLU A 99 -0.89 -3.82 7.75
N GLY A 100 -1.23 -4.24 6.54
CA GLY A 100 -1.22 -3.37 5.38
C GLY A 100 0.17 -3.15 4.75
N LEU A 101 1.21 -3.74 5.31
CA LEU A 101 2.55 -3.79 4.72
C LEU A 101 2.78 -5.12 4.01
N LEU A 102 3.51 -5.09 2.93
CA LEU A 102 3.93 -6.28 2.19
C LEU A 102 5.46 -6.39 2.21
N LEU A 103 5.98 -7.53 2.65
CA LEU A 103 7.37 -7.91 2.46
C LEU A 103 7.47 -8.76 1.20
N CYS A 104 8.17 -8.25 0.19
CA CYS A 104 8.41 -8.94 -1.06
C CYS A 104 9.82 -9.49 -1.07
N VAL A 105 9.95 -10.80 -1.32
CA VAL A 105 11.23 -11.51 -1.46
C VAL A 105 11.39 -11.89 -2.92
N PHE A 106 12.56 -11.61 -3.48
CA PHE A 106 12.85 -11.79 -4.91
C PHE A 106 13.66 -13.06 -5.18
N ARG A 107 13.58 -13.54 -6.42
CA ARG A 107 14.52 -14.57 -6.91
C ARG A 107 15.92 -14.01 -7.05
N GLY A 108 16.91 -14.86 -6.76
CA GLY A 108 18.31 -14.47 -6.81
C GLY A 108 18.76 -13.71 -5.55
N ASN A 109 19.97 -13.13 -5.63
CA ASN A 109 20.62 -12.48 -4.48
C ASN A 109 20.15 -11.02 -4.29
N ARG A 110 18.87 -10.74 -4.47
CA ARG A 110 18.31 -9.39 -4.28
C ARG A 110 17.79 -9.22 -2.86
N TRP A 111 17.93 -8.03 -2.34
CA TRP A 111 17.43 -7.70 -1.01
C TRP A 111 15.90 -7.68 -1.00
N PRO A 112 15.28 -8.20 0.07
CA PRO A 112 13.85 -8.06 0.25
C PRO A 112 13.45 -6.59 0.38
N VAL A 113 12.20 -6.29 0.01
CA VAL A 113 11.63 -4.95 0.15
C VAL A 113 10.35 -4.99 0.96
N VAL A 114 10.23 -4.10 1.91
CA VAL A 114 8.94 -3.79 2.54
C VAL A 114 8.28 -2.68 1.74
N TRP A 115 7.06 -2.92 1.31
CA TRP A 115 6.26 -1.97 0.54
C TRP A 115 4.94 -1.68 1.25
N ASN A 116 4.60 -0.39 1.30
CA ASN A 116 3.30 0.04 1.77
C ASN A 116 2.42 0.42 0.57
N PRO A 117 1.43 -0.41 0.20
CA PRO A 117 0.58 -0.16 -0.96
C PRO A 117 -0.33 1.06 -0.83
N TYR A 118 -0.61 1.49 0.40
CA TYR A 118 -1.45 2.66 0.67
C TYR A 118 -0.67 3.97 0.61
N LEU A 119 0.61 3.92 0.98
CA LEU A 119 1.48 5.09 1.03
C LEU A 119 2.43 5.17 -0.16
N GLY A 120 2.57 4.09 -0.93
CA GLY A 120 3.53 3.97 -2.03
C GLY A 120 5.00 3.89 -1.60
N GLY A 121 5.27 3.92 -0.28
CA GLY A 121 6.63 3.87 0.25
C GLY A 121 7.25 2.47 0.18
N THR A 122 8.54 2.42 -0.15
CA THR A 122 9.34 1.18 -0.14
C THR A 122 10.54 1.32 0.77
N ARG A 123 10.92 0.21 1.43
CA ARG A 123 12.15 0.11 2.22
C ARG A 123 12.85 -1.21 1.92
N TRP A 124 14.05 -1.11 1.37
CA TRP A 124 14.92 -2.26 1.12
C TRP A 124 15.56 -2.73 2.42
N ILE A 125 15.55 -4.05 2.65
CA ILE A 125 16.12 -4.66 3.84
C ILE A 125 17.51 -5.17 3.51
N GLN A 126 18.52 -4.43 3.97
CA GLN A 126 19.91 -4.82 3.80
C GLN A 126 20.27 -5.94 4.81
N PRO A 127 21.11 -6.91 4.43
CA PRO A 127 21.62 -7.89 5.36
C PRO A 127 22.55 -7.22 6.40
N ILE A 128 22.64 -7.82 7.58
CA ILE A 128 23.45 -7.30 8.70
C ILE A 128 24.95 -7.34 8.37
N SER A 129 25.35 -8.21 7.45
CA SER A 129 26.74 -8.32 6.99
C SER A 129 26.81 -8.35 5.46
N ASP A 130 27.84 -7.71 4.90
CA ASP A 130 28.09 -7.66 3.45
C ASP A 130 28.36 -9.04 2.83
N PHE A 131 28.67 -10.04 3.65
CA PHE A 131 28.88 -11.43 3.21
C PHE A 131 27.61 -12.25 3.13
N HIS A 132 26.51 -11.76 3.70
CA HIS A 132 25.26 -12.50 3.71
C HIS A 132 24.45 -12.18 2.45
N LYS A 133 24.40 -13.15 1.54
CA LYS A 133 23.51 -13.08 0.37
C LYS A 133 22.27 -13.87 0.67
N TYR A 134 21.09 -13.25 0.49
CA TYR A 134 19.84 -13.97 0.64
C TYR A 134 19.73 -15.13 -0.34
N GLN A 135 19.37 -16.30 0.18
CA GLN A 135 19.20 -17.53 -0.60
C GLN A 135 17.72 -17.93 -0.65
N VAL A 136 17.35 -18.73 -1.64
CA VAL A 136 15.97 -19.25 -1.77
C VAL A 136 15.57 -20.11 -0.56
N SER A 137 16.55 -20.72 0.12
CA SER A 137 16.37 -21.52 1.34
C SER A 137 16.12 -20.69 2.59
N ASP A 138 16.39 -19.38 2.57
CA ASP A 138 16.22 -18.52 3.74
C ASP A 138 14.76 -18.46 4.16
N LYS A 139 14.56 -18.48 5.48
CA LYS A 139 13.24 -18.32 6.08
C LYS A 139 13.05 -16.88 6.47
N PHE A 140 11.91 -16.34 6.08
CA PHE A 140 11.52 -14.97 6.40
C PHE A 140 10.33 -14.99 7.33
N ALA A 141 10.34 -14.08 8.31
CA ALA A 141 9.17 -13.74 9.12
C ALA A 141 8.94 -12.24 9.00
N PHE A 142 7.67 -11.84 8.97
CA PHE A 142 7.28 -10.45 8.86
C PHE A 142 6.23 -10.13 9.92
N GLY A 143 6.54 -9.19 10.78
CA GLY A 143 5.70 -8.77 11.88
C GLY A 143 6.29 -7.54 12.55
N TYR A 144 5.67 -7.12 13.64
CA TYR A 144 6.18 -6.04 14.49
C TYR A 144 6.19 -6.48 15.94
N GLU A 145 7.08 -5.88 16.71
CA GLU A 145 7.18 -6.08 18.15
C GLU A 145 6.42 -4.97 18.86
N ASN A 146 5.44 -5.34 19.69
CA ASN A 146 4.83 -4.40 20.62
C ASN A 146 5.83 -4.12 21.74
N LYS A 147 6.46 -2.97 21.71
CA LYS A 147 7.18 -2.45 22.86
C LYS A 147 6.15 -1.90 23.84
N ASN A 148 5.85 -2.72 24.87
CA ASN A 148 5.17 -2.23 26.08
C ASN A 148 6.04 -1.26 26.84
#